data_fcdbce08afdd0253c845feae26ff8684
#
_entry.id   fcdbce08afdd0253c845feae26ff8684
#
_cell.length_a   1.000
_cell.length_b   1.000
_cell.length_c   1.000
_cell.angle_alpha   90.00
_cell.angle_beta   90.00
_cell.angle_gamma   90.00
#
_symmetry.space_group_name_H-M   'P 1'
#
loop_
_entity.id
_entity.type
_entity.pdbx_description
1 polymer ?
#
loop_
_entity_poly.entity_id
_entity_poly.type
_entity_poly.pdbx_seq_one_letter_code
_entity_poly.pdbx_strand_id
1 'polypeptide(L)'
;MPHDVTLIATIAIGFILAFLLGLGAQRLRLPPLIGYLLAGVLVGPHTPGFVADAALASQLAEIGVILLMFGVGLHFSLADLMTVRRIAVPGAIGQIAIATAIGAGMAALWGWSLGGGLVLGLSLSVASTVVLLKALEERNALATTNGRIAVGWLIVEDLVMVLALVLLPALAGALGGEAPDGGALDGGALLQSVGLTVVKVAAFAALVLLFGPRLLPPLLKQVARTGSRELFTLAVLSIALGIAFGSAMLFGVSMALGAFFAGMVLNESALSHKAATNSLPLQDAFAVLFFVSVGMLFDPAIVLREPLLLAGVLLLVLVGKSLVALCIVLLLGYPMGTALTVSAALAQIGEFSFILAGIGISLGLLPPAGFSLILAAALLSITLNPLVFAAVDPVGRWVQRRPAWRQALEDARMPRYARLEAELAQAREQAEQRAAEHHTLSPQQLLERFPLFDGLTYEQLEVVGLHFHAREAQPGERVVHSGAAADAVYFISLGQVEVAVSGKRLTLGAGDFFGEMALLGDQVRSADVTAIDYCRFLTLDRRDFHEILRRFPAIRAHMTDMAARRGEMNRQSA
;
A
#
# COMPACT_ATOMS: atom_id res chain seq x y z
N MET A 1 -8.19 40.00 -2.09
CA MET A 1 -7.59 39.48 -0.84
C MET A 1 -6.07 39.54 -0.99
N PRO A 2 -5.28 39.80 0.05
CA PRO A 2 -3.83 39.71 -0.04
C PRO A 2 -3.42 38.31 -0.51
N HIS A 3 -2.45 38.18 -1.38
CA HIS A 3 -2.00 36.89 -1.96
C HIS A 3 -1.64 35.83 -0.91
N ASP A 4 -1.25 36.22 0.30
CA ASP A 4 -0.84 35.33 1.40
C ASP A 4 -1.98 34.51 2.04
N VAL A 5 -3.26 34.85 1.77
CA VAL A 5 -4.43 34.15 2.38
C VAL A 5 -5.05 33.13 1.42
N THR A 6 -4.73 33.17 0.13
CA THR A 6 -5.39 32.36 -0.92
C THR A 6 -5.13 30.87 -0.71
N LEU A 7 -3.90 30.49 -0.38
CA LEU A 7 -3.56 29.07 -0.12
C LEU A 7 -4.29 28.53 1.09
N ILE A 8 -4.28 29.29 2.20
CA ILE A 8 -4.93 28.88 3.44
C ILE A 8 -6.44 28.80 3.23
N ALA A 9 -7.05 29.77 2.52
CA ALA A 9 -8.48 29.76 2.22
C ALA A 9 -8.86 28.57 1.32
N THR A 10 -8.08 28.27 0.30
CA THR A 10 -8.29 27.13 -0.59
C THR A 10 -8.28 25.81 0.20
N ILE A 11 -7.27 25.59 1.04
CA ILE A 11 -7.16 24.38 1.86
C ILE A 11 -8.30 24.31 2.90
N ALA A 12 -8.53 25.39 3.64
CA ALA A 12 -9.50 25.40 4.73
C ALA A 12 -10.95 25.20 4.22
N ILE A 13 -11.35 25.92 3.19
CA ILE A 13 -12.69 25.78 2.60
C ILE A 13 -12.81 24.40 1.92
N GLY A 14 -11.78 23.96 1.21
CA GLY A 14 -11.73 22.63 0.61
C GLY A 14 -11.95 21.53 1.66
N PHE A 15 -11.23 21.57 2.80
CA PHE A 15 -11.41 20.59 3.87
C PHE A 15 -12.77 20.68 4.55
N ILE A 16 -13.27 21.88 4.83
CA ILE A 16 -14.59 22.06 5.46
C ILE A 16 -15.69 21.46 4.57
N LEU A 17 -15.70 21.79 3.29
CA LEU A 17 -16.70 21.28 2.36
C LEU A 17 -16.54 19.78 2.13
N ALA A 18 -15.30 19.28 1.97
CA ALA A 18 -15.03 17.86 1.83
C ALA A 18 -15.51 17.07 3.05
N PHE A 19 -15.28 17.59 4.29
CA PHE A 19 -15.78 16.98 5.51
C PHE A 19 -17.31 16.94 5.55
N LEU A 20 -17.97 18.08 5.30
CA LEU A 20 -19.43 18.17 5.37
C LEU A 20 -20.11 17.29 4.32
N LEU A 21 -19.63 17.34 3.08
CA LEU A 21 -20.20 16.55 1.98
C LEU A 21 -19.81 15.09 2.07
N GLY A 22 -18.60 14.78 2.53
CA GLY A 22 -18.16 13.41 2.80
C GLY A 22 -18.99 12.75 3.91
N LEU A 23 -19.28 13.49 4.99
CA LEU A 23 -20.18 13.05 6.04
C LEU A 23 -21.61 12.84 5.51
N GLY A 24 -22.09 13.74 4.65
CA GLY A 24 -23.38 13.61 3.97
C GLY A 24 -23.44 12.35 3.10
N ALA A 25 -22.42 12.11 2.28
CA ALA A 25 -22.31 10.91 1.46
C ALA A 25 -22.32 9.64 2.32
N GLN A 26 -21.54 9.62 3.41
CA GLN A 26 -21.49 8.47 4.33
C GLN A 26 -22.85 8.19 5.00
N ARG A 27 -23.61 9.22 5.38
CA ARG A 27 -24.98 9.06 5.91
C ARG A 27 -25.93 8.47 4.87
N LEU A 28 -25.70 8.76 3.60
CA LEU A 28 -26.43 8.17 2.47
C LEU A 28 -25.92 6.77 2.07
N ARG A 29 -24.97 6.21 2.83
CA ARG A 29 -24.29 4.93 2.55
C ARG A 29 -23.51 4.94 1.22
N LEU A 30 -23.01 6.10 0.84
CA LEU A 30 -22.14 6.29 -0.31
C LEU A 30 -20.69 6.46 0.15
N PRO A 31 -19.69 6.13 -0.69
CA PRO A 31 -18.29 6.41 -0.37
C PRO A 31 -18.06 7.91 -0.13
N PRO A 32 -17.29 8.31 0.90
CA PRO A 32 -16.98 9.72 1.19
C PRO A 32 -16.30 10.46 0.03
N LEU A 33 -15.60 9.73 -0.84
CA LEU A 33 -14.96 10.21 -2.06
C LEU A 33 -15.92 11.03 -2.94
N ILE A 34 -17.20 10.63 -3.03
CA ILE A 34 -18.23 11.39 -3.77
C ILE A 34 -18.38 12.79 -3.17
N GLY A 35 -18.40 12.88 -1.83
CA GLY A 35 -18.46 14.16 -1.14
C GLY A 35 -17.23 15.04 -1.39
N TYR A 36 -16.04 14.46 -1.47
CA TYR A 36 -14.81 15.20 -1.74
C TYR A 36 -14.78 15.76 -3.17
N LEU A 37 -15.21 14.97 -4.16
CA LEU A 37 -15.35 15.44 -5.54
C LEU A 37 -16.42 16.54 -5.65
N LEU A 38 -17.57 16.39 -5.00
CA LEU A 38 -18.61 17.43 -4.97
C LEU A 38 -18.14 18.71 -4.27
N ALA A 39 -17.32 18.60 -3.22
CA ALA A 39 -16.70 19.76 -2.59
C ALA A 39 -15.85 20.54 -3.61
N GLY A 40 -15.06 19.83 -4.42
CA GLY A 40 -14.30 20.42 -5.51
C GLY A 40 -15.18 21.12 -6.54
N VAL A 41 -16.27 20.49 -6.97
CA VAL A 41 -17.25 21.10 -7.87
C VAL A 41 -17.77 22.43 -7.32
N LEU A 42 -18.08 22.47 -6.02
CA LEU A 42 -18.61 23.69 -5.39
C LEU A 42 -17.62 24.85 -5.29
N VAL A 43 -16.31 24.55 -5.14
CA VAL A 43 -15.25 25.56 -5.10
C VAL A 43 -14.56 25.76 -6.45
N GLY A 44 -15.03 25.06 -7.47
CA GLY A 44 -14.51 25.13 -8.83
C GLY A 44 -15.00 26.35 -9.61
N PRO A 45 -14.35 26.66 -10.76
CA PRO A 45 -14.67 27.82 -11.58
C PRO A 45 -16.03 27.77 -12.25
N HIS A 46 -16.67 26.59 -12.31
CA HIS A 46 -17.95 26.38 -12.96
C HIS A 46 -19.17 26.55 -12.04
N THR A 47 -18.92 26.80 -10.74
CA THR A 47 -20.00 26.98 -9.74
C THR A 47 -19.92 28.39 -9.16
N PRO A 48 -21.05 29.13 -9.02
CA PRO A 48 -21.04 30.47 -8.44
C PRO A 48 -20.70 30.42 -6.96
N GLY A 49 -19.85 31.34 -6.49
CA GLY A 49 -19.46 31.44 -5.09
C GLY A 49 -17.95 31.66 -4.88
N PHE A 50 -17.40 31.01 -3.86
CA PHE A 50 -15.95 31.04 -3.64
C PHE A 50 -15.26 30.16 -4.67
N VAL A 51 -14.36 30.75 -5.44
CA VAL A 51 -13.52 30.01 -6.39
C VAL A 51 -12.12 29.87 -5.79
N ALA A 52 -11.72 28.62 -5.57
CA ALA A 52 -10.38 28.29 -5.10
C ALA A 52 -9.34 28.51 -6.21
N ASP A 53 -8.09 28.71 -5.82
CA ASP A 53 -6.99 28.85 -6.78
C ASP A 53 -6.66 27.48 -7.41
N ALA A 54 -6.97 27.35 -8.70
CA ALA A 54 -6.78 26.10 -9.44
C ALA A 54 -5.30 25.70 -9.57
N ALA A 55 -4.39 26.67 -9.66
CA ALA A 55 -2.95 26.38 -9.76
C ALA A 55 -2.38 25.85 -8.45
N LEU A 56 -2.77 26.45 -7.32
CA LEU A 56 -2.41 25.94 -5.99
C LEU A 56 -3.05 24.58 -5.70
N ALA A 57 -4.32 24.42 -6.07
CA ALA A 57 -5.01 23.15 -5.89
C ALA A 57 -4.36 22.03 -6.70
N SER A 58 -3.90 22.31 -7.94
CA SER A 58 -3.17 21.33 -8.76
C SER A 58 -1.84 20.91 -8.12
N GLN A 59 -1.05 21.84 -7.56
CA GLN A 59 0.20 21.51 -6.88
C GLN A 59 -0.03 20.67 -5.62
N LEU A 60 -1.08 20.99 -4.84
CA LEU A 60 -1.47 20.17 -3.68
C LEU A 60 -1.95 18.78 -4.09
N ALA A 61 -2.64 18.70 -5.24
CA ALA A 61 -3.07 17.44 -5.81
C ALA A 61 -1.90 16.55 -6.22
N GLU A 62 -0.81 17.11 -6.76
CA GLU A 62 0.40 16.34 -7.08
C GLU A 62 1.01 15.68 -5.85
N ILE A 63 1.10 16.41 -4.72
CA ILE A 63 1.53 15.82 -3.45
C ILE A 63 0.57 14.70 -3.03
N GLY A 64 -0.74 14.92 -3.20
CA GLY A 64 -1.77 13.93 -2.94
C GLY A 64 -1.57 12.65 -3.76
N VAL A 65 -1.31 12.78 -5.07
CA VAL A 65 -1.01 11.65 -5.96
C VAL A 65 0.26 10.91 -5.54
N ILE A 66 1.34 11.63 -5.20
CA ILE A 66 2.59 11.00 -4.73
C ILE A 66 2.32 10.17 -3.47
N LEU A 67 1.66 10.74 -2.46
CA LEU A 67 1.38 10.03 -1.22
C LEU A 67 0.39 8.88 -1.40
N LEU A 68 -0.61 9.04 -2.27
CA LEU A 68 -1.56 7.98 -2.62
C LEU A 68 -0.83 6.82 -3.31
N MET A 69 0.03 7.09 -4.29
CA MET A 69 0.81 6.06 -4.98
C MET A 69 1.82 5.37 -4.07
N PHE A 70 2.43 6.12 -3.15
CA PHE A 70 3.27 5.55 -2.10
C PHE A 70 2.48 4.58 -1.22
N GLY A 71 1.27 4.95 -0.80
CA GLY A 71 0.36 4.09 -0.04
C GLY A 71 -0.04 2.83 -0.81
N VAL A 72 -0.39 2.95 -2.10
CA VAL A 72 -0.66 1.79 -2.96
C VAL A 72 0.56 0.86 -3.00
N GLY A 73 1.77 1.41 -3.16
CA GLY A 73 3.02 0.64 -3.12
C GLY A 73 3.25 -0.07 -1.79
N LEU A 74 2.94 0.58 -0.65
CA LEU A 74 3.04 -0.01 0.69
C LEU A 74 2.10 -1.20 0.91
N HIS A 75 0.96 -1.23 0.23
CA HIS A 75 -0.02 -2.31 0.34
C HIS A 75 0.10 -3.35 -0.79
N PHE A 76 1.03 -3.14 -1.75
CA PHE A 76 1.20 -4.03 -2.89
C PHE A 76 1.83 -5.35 -2.46
N SER A 77 1.03 -6.44 -2.46
CA SER A 77 1.48 -7.79 -2.16
C SER A 77 1.67 -8.61 -3.43
N LEU A 78 2.92 -8.82 -3.82
CA LEU A 78 3.26 -9.70 -4.94
C LEU A 78 2.87 -11.16 -4.65
N ALA A 79 2.95 -11.59 -3.39
CA ALA A 79 2.58 -12.95 -2.98
C ALA A 79 1.09 -13.24 -3.21
N ASP A 80 0.21 -12.29 -2.85
CA ASP A 80 -1.23 -12.43 -3.07
C ASP A 80 -1.57 -12.47 -4.56
N LEU A 81 -0.95 -11.61 -5.37
CA LEU A 81 -1.12 -11.63 -6.81
C LEU A 81 -0.69 -12.97 -7.42
N MET A 82 0.45 -13.53 -6.97
CA MET A 82 0.97 -14.78 -7.52
C MET A 82 0.04 -15.97 -7.31
N THR A 83 -0.77 -15.98 -6.25
CA THR A 83 -1.76 -17.05 -5.99
C THR A 83 -2.92 -17.05 -6.97
N VAL A 84 -3.39 -15.86 -7.39
CA VAL A 84 -4.54 -15.71 -8.30
C VAL A 84 -4.13 -15.33 -9.74
N ARG A 85 -2.82 -15.28 -10.05
CA ARG A 85 -2.29 -14.78 -11.33
C ARG A 85 -2.88 -15.42 -12.57
N ARG A 86 -3.26 -16.71 -12.49
CA ARG A 86 -3.81 -17.48 -13.63
C ARG A 86 -5.17 -16.97 -14.12
N ILE A 87 -5.90 -16.24 -13.27
CA ILE A 87 -7.16 -15.59 -13.62
C ILE A 87 -7.01 -14.07 -13.65
N ALA A 88 -6.34 -13.49 -12.66
CA ALA A 88 -6.21 -12.04 -12.51
C ALA A 88 -5.44 -11.38 -13.68
N VAL A 89 -4.29 -11.95 -14.08
CA VAL A 89 -3.45 -11.35 -15.13
C VAL A 89 -4.13 -11.39 -16.51
N PRO A 90 -4.52 -12.56 -17.07
CA PRO A 90 -5.16 -12.57 -18.37
C PRO A 90 -6.53 -11.89 -18.34
N GLY A 91 -7.22 -11.92 -17.20
CA GLY A 91 -8.50 -11.28 -17.00
C GLY A 91 -8.42 -9.76 -17.08
N ALA A 92 -7.57 -9.16 -16.27
CA ALA A 92 -7.40 -7.71 -16.23
C ALA A 92 -6.87 -7.17 -17.56
N ILE A 93 -5.84 -7.79 -18.15
CA ILE A 93 -5.29 -7.37 -19.44
C ILE A 93 -6.35 -7.46 -20.55
N GLY A 94 -7.09 -8.56 -20.62
CA GLY A 94 -8.15 -8.74 -21.59
C GLY A 94 -9.27 -7.73 -21.42
N GLN A 95 -9.69 -7.47 -20.20
CA GLN A 95 -10.73 -6.49 -19.90
C GLN A 95 -10.27 -5.06 -20.20
N ILE A 96 -9.05 -4.67 -19.83
CA ILE A 96 -8.48 -3.36 -20.17
C ILE A 96 -8.44 -3.19 -21.70
N ALA A 97 -7.91 -4.17 -22.43
CA ALA A 97 -7.80 -4.09 -23.88
C ALA A 97 -9.17 -3.94 -24.56
N ILE A 98 -10.16 -4.75 -24.16
CA ILE A 98 -11.50 -4.70 -24.74
C ILE A 98 -12.23 -3.39 -24.36
N ALA A 99 -12.17 -2.98 -23.08
CA ALA A 99 -12.80 -1.74 -22.63
C ALA A 99 -12.16 -0.52 -23.32
N THR A 100 -10.82 -0.51 -23.46
CA THR A 100 -10.09 0.53 -24.18
C THR A 100 -10.50 0.57 -25.66
N ALA A 101 -10.60 -0.57 -26.33
CA ALA A 101 -11.02 -0.64 -27.71
C ALA A 101 -12.46 -0.13 -27.91
N ILE A 102 -13.38 -0.49 -27.01
CA ILE A 102 -14.78 0.00 -27.05
C ILE A 102 -14.80 1.52 -26.82
N GLY A 103 -14.09 2.01 -25.78
CA GLY A 103 -14.02 3.45 -25.48
C GLY A 103 -13.39 4.26 -26.60
N ALA A 104 -12.32 3.75 -27.23
CA ALA A 104 -11.71 4.36 -28.41
C ALA A 104 -12.66 4.35 -29.61
N GLY A 105 -13.39 3.27 -29.84
CA GLY A 105 -14.40 3.19 -30.87
C GLY A 105 -15.55 4.20 -30.67
N MET A 106 -16.03 4.36 -29.44
CA MET A 106 -17.03 5.38 -29.10
C MET A 106 -16.49 6.80 -29.35
N ALA A 107 -15.27 7.09 -28.90
CA ALA A 107 -14.63 8.39 -29.12
C ALA A 107 -14.46 8.69 -30.63
N ALA A 108 -14.09 7.69 -31.42
CA ALA A 108 -14.02 7.82 -32.90
C ALA A 108 -15.38 8.16 -33.51
N LEU A 109 -16.49 7.57 -33.05
CA LEU A 109 -17.85 7.93 -33.47
C LEU A 109 -18.21 9.36 -33.08
N TRP A 110 -17.60 9.92 -32.04
CA TRP A 110 -17.78 11.32 -31.62
C TRP A 110 -16.82 12.29 -32.33
N GLY A 111 -16.01 11.78 -33.27
CA GLY A 111 -15.05 12.58 -34.02
C GLY A 111 -13.79 12.96 -33.29
N TRP A 112 -13.47 12.27 -32.16
CA TRP A 112 -12.26 12.51 -31.42
C TRP A 112 -11.04 11.82 -32.05
N SER A 113 -9.85 12.32 -31.73
CA SER A 113 -8.60 11.73 -32.18
C SER A 113 -8.40 10.30 -31.60
N LEU A 114 -7.58 9.50 -32.28
CA LEU A 114 -7.21 8.17 -31.78
C LEU A 114 -6.60 8.26 -30.37
N GLY A 115 -5.73 9.25 -30.13
CA GLY A 115 -5.13 9.48 -28.83
C GLY A 115 -6.16 9.79 -27.74
N GLY A 116 -7.12 10.68 -28.05
CA GLY A 116 -8.24 10.97 -27.15
C GLY A 116 -9.10 9.76 -26.85
N GLY A 117 -9.37 8.94 -27.87
CA GLY A 117 -10.09 7.68 -27.71
C GLY A 117 -9.37 6.65 -26.86
N LEU A 118 -8.05 6.51 -27.02
CA LEU A 118 -7.25 5.61 -26.20
C LEU A 118 -7.19 6.06 -24.74
N VAL A 119 -6.98 7.36 -24.49
CA VAL A 119 -6.98 7.93 -23.13
C VAL A 119 -8.35 7.74 -22.48
N LEU A 120 -9.44 8.04 -23.20
CA LEU A 120 -10.80 7.79 -22.70
C LEU A 120 -11.00 6.32 -22.35
N GLY A 121 -10.73 5.41 -23.29
CA GLY A 121 -10.94 3.98 -23.10
C GLY A 121 -10.11 3.39 -21.95
N LEU A 122 -8.82 3.76 -21.85
CA LEU A 122 -7.96 3.38 -20.73
C LEU A 122 -8.51 3.92 -19.40
N SER A 123 -8.91 5.21 -19.35
CA SER A 123 -9.49 5.80 -18.15
C SER A 123 -10.76 5.09 -17.70
N LEU A 124 -11.61 4.65 -18.64
CA LEU A 124 -12.85 3.94 -18.33
C LEU A 124 -12.61 2.46 -17.94
N SER A 125 -11.45 1.90 -18.28
CA SER A 125 -11.16 0.48 -18.05
C SER A 125 -10.84 0.15 -16.60
N VAL A 126 -10.44 1.12 -15.76
CA VAL A 126 -9.93 0.89 -14.41
C VAL A 126 -10.98 1.10 -13.34
N ALA A 127 -10.96 0.23 -12.33
CA ALA A 127 -11.85 0.31 -11.17
C ALA A 127 -11.15 0.98 -9.97
N SER A 128 -11.95 1.51 -9.02
CA SER A 128 -11.43 2.09 -7.78
C SER A 128 -11.13 1.01 -6.75
N THR A 129 -9.92 1.04 -6.21
CA THR A 129 -9.47 0.17 -5.13
C THR A 129 -10.30 0.38 -3.87
N VAL A 130 -10.55 1.63 -3.50
CA VAL A 130 -11.31 1.98 -2.29
C VAL A 130 -12.75 1.48 -2.35
N VAL A 131 -13.43 1.71 -3.48
CA VAL A 131 -14.84 1.32 -3.66
C VAL A 131 -14.98 -0.20 -3.70
N LEU A 132 -14.08 -0.90 -4.41
CA LEU A 132 -14.08 -2.37 -4.50
C LEU A 132 -13.87 -3.01 -3.13
N LEU A 133 -12.83 -2.59 -2.39
CA LEU A 133 -12.54 -3.14 -1.06
C LEU A 133 -13.72 -2.95 -0.12
N LYS A 134 -14.26 -1.73 -0.06
CA LYS A 134 -15.42 -1.42 0.79
C LYS A 134 -16.65 -2.27 0.44
N ALA A 135 -16.95 -2.43 -0.85
CA ALA A 135 -18.08 -3.24 -1.30
C ALA A 135 -17.92 -4.73 -0.98
N LEU A 136 -16.68 -5.26 -0.99
CA LEU A 136 -16.38 -6.62 -0.58
C LEU A 136 -16.40 -6.78 0.95
N GLU A 137 -15.93 -5.80 1.71
CA GLU A 137 -15.98 -5.79 3.18
C GLU A 137 -17.41 -5.80 3.70
N GLU A 138 -18.28 -4.93 3.19
CA GLU A 138 -19.71 -4.87 3.55
C GLU A 138 -20.44 -6.19 3.32
N ARG A 139 -19.92 -7.03 2.42
CA ARG A 139 -20.46 -8.37 2.10
C ARG A 139 -19.72 -9.52 2.77
N ASN A 140 -18.73 -9.24 3.62
CA ASN A 140 -17.82 -10.23 4.19
C ASN A 140 -17.17 -11.13 3.12
N ALA A 141 -16.95 -10.59 1.93
CA ALA A 141 -16.44 -11.33 0.77
C ALA A 141 -14.93 -11.15 0.56
N LEU A 142 -14.27 -10.19 1.22
CA LEU A 142 -12.86 -9.85 1.01
C LEU A 142 -11.91 -11.04 1.20
N ALA A 143 -12.13 -11.84 2.24
CA ALA A 143 -11.32 -13.02 2.55
C ALA A 143 -11.68 -14.27 1.73
N THR A 144 -12.77 -14.23 0.95
CA THR A 144 -13.20 -15.34 0.10
C THR A 144 -12.33 -15.47 -1.14
N THR A 145 -12.37 -16.63 -1.81
CA THR A 145 -11.69 -16.86 -3.09
C THR A 145 -12.12 -15.83 -4.15
N ASN A 146 -13.42 -15.49 -4.21
CA ASN A 146 -13.94 -14.48 -5.14
C ASN A 146 -13.40 -13.08 -4.86
N GLY A 147 -13.34 -12.68 -3.58
CA GLY A 147 -12.76 -11.40 -3.17
C GLY A 147 -11.28 -11.30 -3.53
N ARG A 148 -10.50 -12.36 -3.27
CA ARG A 148 -9.07 -12.41 -3.63
C ARG A 148 -8.84 -12.33 -5.13
N ILE A 149 -9.70 -12.96 -5.94
CA ILE A 149 -9.64 -12.83 -7.41
C ILE A 149 -9.90 -11.38 -7.81
N ALA A 150 -10.94 -10.74 -7.25
CA ALA A 150 -11.28 -9.36 -7.57
C ALA A 150 -10.15 -8.38 -7.16
N VAL A 151 -9.57 -8.56 -5.98
CA VAL A 151 -8.43 -7.76 -5.51
C VAL A 151 -7.19 -8.00 -6.38
N GLY A 152 -6.87 -9.26 -6.68
CA GLY A 152 -5.74 -9.58 -7.57
C GLY A 152 -5.91 -9.02 -8.99
N TRP A 153 -7.15 -9.01 -9.51
CA TRP A 153 -7.48 -8.38 -10.79
C TRP A 153 -7.23 -6.87 -10.75
N LEU A 154 -7.69 -6.21 -9.69
CA LEU A 154 -7.47 -4.79 -9.47
C LEU A 154 -5.98 -4.43 -9.38
N ILE A 155 -5.19 -5.22 -8.66
CA ILE A 155 -3.72 -5.02 -8.58
C ILE A 155 -3.09 -5.03 -9.99
N VAL A 156 -3.56 -5.90 -10.89
CA VAL A 156 -3.07 -5.91 -12.27
C VAL A 156 -3.55 -4.68 -13.05
N GLU A 157 -4.80 -4.23 -12.85
CA GLU A 157 -5.29 -2.98 -13.44
C GLU A 157 -4.42 -1.80 -13.01
N ASP A 158 -4.14 -1.67 -11.71
CA ASP A 158 -3.31 -0.60 -11.15
C ASP A 158 -1.88 -0.63 -11.73
N LEU A 159 -1.29 -1.83 -11.86
CA LEU A 159 0.04 -1.98 -12.45
C LEU A 159 0.07 -1.58 -13.94
N VAL A 160 -0.96 -1.95 -14.70
CA VAL A 160 -1.10 -1.55 -16.12
C VAL A 160 -1.29 -0.03 -16.22
N MET A 161 -2.04 0.58 -15.29
CA MET A 161 -2.19 2.04 -15.26
C MET A 161 -0.91 2.77 -14.95
N VAL A 162 -0.14 2.30 -13.97
CA VAL A 162 1.19 2.85 -13.69
C VAL A 162 2.06 2.81 -14.95
N LEU A 163 2.03 1.70 -15.69
CA LEU A 163 2.74 1.58 -16.97
C LEU A 163 2.19 2.55 -18.03
N ALA A 164 0.87 2.70 -18.13
CA ALA A 164 0.24 3.62 -19.06
C ALA A 164 0.59 5.08 -18.77
N LEU A 165 0.62 5.50 -17.49
CA LEU A 165 1.04 6.84 -17.06
C LEU A 165 2.47 7.19 -17.49
N VAL A 166 3.33 6.18 -17.55
CA VAL A 166 4.73 6.35 -17.97
C VAL A 166 4.86 6.39 -19.49
N LEU A 167 4.12 5.53 -20.20
CA LEU A 167 4.23 5.42 -21.64
C LEU A 167 3.47 6.51 -22.40
N LEU A 168 2.37 7.02 -21.82
CA LEU A 168 1.50 8.00 -22.49
C LEU A 168 2.25 9.28 -22.91
N PRO A 169 3.10 9.92 -22.09
CA PRO A 169 3.89 11.09 -22.52
C PRO A 169 4.84 10.76 -23.68
N ALA A 170 5.49 9.58 -23.64
CA ALA A 170 6.39 9.15 -24.71
C ALA A 170 5.66 8.87 -26.04
N LEU A 171 4.39 8.46 -25.98
CA LEU A 171 3.57 8.16 -27.15
C LEU A 171 2.75 9.36 -27.64
N ALA A 172 2.72 10.48 -26.88
CA ALA A 172 1.82 11.61 -27.14
C ALA A 172 1.94 12.15 -28.57
N GLY A 173 3.15 12.37 -29.06
CA GLY A 173 3.38 12.86 -30.43
C GLY A 173 2.86 11.91 -31.51
N ALA A 174 2.99 10.60 -31.32
CA ALA A 174 2.46 9.59 -32.25
C ALA A 174 0.93 9.47 -32.21
N LEU A 175 0.33 9.83 -31.07
CA LEU A 175 -1.11 9.79 -30.85
C LEU A 175 -1.81 11.10 -31.24
N GLY A 176 -1.08 12.07 -31.80
CA GLY A 176 -1.62 13.35 -32.25
C GLY A 176 -1.72 14.41 -31.16
N GLY A 177 -1.03 14.23 -30.05
CA GLY A 177 -0.88 15.21 -28.98
C GLY A 177 0.38 16.06 -29.12
N GLU A 178 0.62 16.90 -28.11
CA GLU A 178 1.84 17.73 -28.04
C GLU A 178 3.04 16.84 -27.68
N ALA A 179 4.02 16.75 -28.57
CA ALA A 179 5.27 16.04 -28.27
C ALA A 179 6.14 16.91 -27.32
N PRO A 180 6.77 16.32 -26.30
CA PRO A 180 7.66 17.05 -25.38
C PRO A 180 8.78 17.82 -26.11
N ASP A 181 9.20 17.35 -27.28
CA ASP A 181 10.30 17.93 -28.08
C ASP A 181 9.83 18.65 -29.37
N GLY A 182 8.52 18.89 -29.57
CA GLY A 182 7.98 19.76 -30.63
C GLY A 182 8.11 19.27 -32.08
N GLY A 183 8.48 18.02 -32.32
CA GLY A 183 8.71 17.46 -33.67
C GLY A 183 7.71 16.39 -34.07
N ALA A 184 7.32 16.37 -35.36
CA ALA A 184 6.62 15.21 -35.95
C ALA A 184 7.58 14.01 -35.91
N LEU A 185 7.21 12.98 -35.11
CA LEU A 185 8.06 11.80 -34.95
C LEU A 185 7.91 10.87 -36.17
N ASP A 186 8.99 10.70 -36.91
CA ASP A 186 9.13 9.58 -37.84
C ASP A 186 9.13 8.26 -37.07
N GLY A 187 8.65 7.16 -37.68
CA GLY A 187 8.51 5.88 -36.98
C GLY A 187 9.78 5.39 -36.28
N GLY A 188 10.97 5.76 -36.81
CA GLY A 188 12.25 5.47 -36.17
C GLY A 188 12.48 6.28 -34.89
N ALA A 189 12.15 7.57 -34.90
CA ALA A 189 12.26 8.46 -33.74
C ALA A 189 11.27 8.06 -32.63
N LEU A 190 10.08 7.60 -32.97
CA LEU A 190 9.12 7.06 -32.01
C LEU A 190 9.66 5.81 -31.30
N LEU A 191 10.18 4.84 -32.06
CA LEU A 191 10.74 3.61 -31.50
C LEU A 191 11.92 3.92 -30.56
N GLN A 192 12.76 4.89 -30.93
CA GLN A 192 13.85 5.38 -30.11
C GLN A 192 13.37 6.06 -28.83
N SER A 193 12.36 6.93 -28.89
CA SER A 193 11.79 7.63 -27.74
C SER A 193 11.15 6.66 -26.75
N VAL A 194 10.33 5.74 -27.24
CA VAL A 194 9.72 4.67 -26.42
C VAL A 194 10.79 3.76 -25.83
N GLY A 195 11.75 3.33 -26.65
CA GLY A 195 12.87 2.50 -26.19
C GLY A 195 13.69 3.17 -25.10
N LEU A 196 14.01 4.45 -25.26
CA LEU A 196 14.75 5.23 -24.26
C LEU A 196 13.93 5.37 -22.95
N THR A 197 12.62 5.61 -23.07
CA THR A 197 11.73 5.70 -21.91
C THR A 197 11.70 4.36 -21.15
N VAL A 198 11.53 3.24 -21.85
CA VAL A 198 11.57 1.90 -21.24
C VAL A 198 12.91 1.65 -20.55
N VAL A 199 14.03 2.01 -21.18
CA VAL A 199 15.37 1.87 -20.59
C VAL A 199 15.52 2.72 -19.33
N LYS A 200 15.08 3.99 -19.36
CA LYS A 200 15.10 4.89 -18.18
C LYS A 200 14.27 4.33 -17.03
N VAL A 201 13.05 3.85 -17.32
CA VAL A 201 12.18 3.23 -16.32
C VAL A 201 12.79 1.95 -15.76
N ALA A 202 13.33 1.09 -16.63
CA ALA A 202 13.99 -0.15 -16.22
C ALA A 202 15.22 0.15 -15.35
N ALA A 203 16.03 1.14 -15.72
CA ALA A 203 17.19 1.57 -14.95
C ALA A 203 16.78 2.13 -13.57
N PHE A 204 15.74 2.97 -13.52
CA PHE A 204 15.17 3.48 -12.28
C PHE A 204 14.64 2.33 -11.40
N ALA A 205 13.81 1.45 -11.96
CA ALA A 205 13.26 0.30 -11.25
C ALA A 205 14.38 -0.62 -10.71
N ALA A 206 15.38 -0.92 -11.53
CA ALA A 206 16.54 -1.72 -11.12
C ALA A 206 17.31 -1.03 -9.97
N LEU A 207 17.54 0.27 -10.06
CA LEU A 207 18.21 1.03 -9.00
C LEU A 207 17.43 0.96 -7.69
N VAL A 208 16.12 1.23 -7.72
CA VAL A 208 15.29 1.25 -6.51
C VAL A 208 15.11 -0.15 -5.93
N LEU A 209 14.87 -1.17 -6.75
CA LEU A 209 14.67 -2.56 -6.29
C LEU A 209 15.96 -3.25 -5.83
N LEU A 210 17.13 -2.88 -6.37
CA LEU A 210 18.40 -3.47 -5.96
C LEU A 210 19.00 -2.78 -4.73
N PHE A 211 18.92 -1.45 -4.67
CA PHE A 211 19.54 -0.66 -3.60
C PHE A 211 18.56 -0.28 -2.49
N GLY A 212 17.28 -0.06 -2.83
CA GLY A 212 16.24 0.32 -1.87
C GLY A 212 16.15 -0.63 -0.68
N PRO A 213 16.00 -1.96 -0.87
CA PRO A 213 15.92 -2.92 0.23
C PRO A 213 17.19 -2.98 1.10
N ARG A 214 18.33 -2.53 0.58
CA ARG A 214 19.59 -2.50 1.32
C ARG A 214 19.81 -1.20 2.10
N LEU A 215 19.28 -0.07 1.60
CA LEU A 215 19.53 1.26 2.17
C LEU A 215 18.38 1.74 3.06
N LEU A 216 17.13 1.55 2.64
CA LEU A 216 15.98 2.15 3.32
C LEU A 216 15.63 1.46 4.65
N PRO A 217 15.58 0.12 4.77
CA PRO A 217 15.26 -0.53 6.04
C PRO A 217 16.26 -0.23 7.17
N PRO A 218 17.59 -0.29 6.98
CA PRO A 218 18.54 0.07 8.02
C PRO A 218 18.46 1.54 8.41
N LEU A 219 18.23 2.45 7.45
CA LEU A 219 18.01 3.87 7.72
C LEU A 219 16.77 4.07 8.62
N LEU A 220 15.63 3.49 8.25
CA LEU A 220 14.40 3.56 9.03
C LEU A 220 14.56 2.91 10.41
N LYS A 221 15.28 1.79 10.50
CA LYS A 221 15.58 1.15 11.79
C LYS A 221 16.40 2.09 12.71
N GLN A 222 17.38 2.80 12.14
CA GLN A 222 18.16 3.77 12.91
C GLN A 222 17.30 4.94 13.40
N VAL A 223 16.43 5.47 12.53
CA VAL A 223 15.48 6.53 12.90
C VAL A 223 14.48 6.03 13.95
N ALA A 224 13.93 4.83 13.79
CA ALA A 224 12.98 4.24 14.73
C ALA A 224 13.58 4.05 16.13
N ARG A 225 14.88 3.71 16.24
CA ARG A 225 15.62 3.61 17.52
C ARG A 225 15.65 4.92 18.29
N THR A 226 15.56 6.08 17.64
CA THR A 226 15.48 7.37 18.34
C THR A 226 14.19 7.50 19.17
N GLY A 227 13.15 6.71 18.84
CA GLY A 227 11.83 6.77 19.46
C GLY A 227 11.06 8.07 19.18
N SER A 228 11.55 8.90 18.26
CA SER A 228 10.83 10.09 17.83
C SER A 228 9.85 9.73 16.71
N ARG A 229 8.56 9.85 17.00
CA ARG A 229 7.49 9.66 16.01
C ARG A 229 7.57 10.70 14.88
N GLU A 230 7.88 11.94 15.22
CA GLU A 230 8.03 13.04 14.26
C GLU A 230 9.15 12.75 13.26
N LEU A 231 10.33 12.37 13.77
CA LEU A 231 11.49 12.06 12.94
C LEU A 231 11.25 10.83 12.06
N PHE A 232 10.55 9.82 12.57
CA PHE A 232 10.19 8.63 11.80
C PHE A 232 9.21 8.98 10.66
N THR A 233 8.15 9.75 10.95
CA THR A 233 7.19 10.22 9.93
C THR A 233 7.90 11.07 8.87
N LEU A 234 8.77 11.99 9.29
CA LEU A 234 9.56 12.81 8.38
C LEU A 234 10.47 11.95 7.48
N ALA A 235 11.11 10.91 8.03
CA ALA A 235 11.95 10.01 7.25
C ALA A 235 11.13 9.25 6.18
N VAL A 236 9.95 8.74 6.53
CA VAL A 236 9.05 8.06 5.57
C VAL A 236 8.62 9.00 4.46
N LEU A 237 8.20 10.23 4.79
CA LEU A 237 7.81 11.24 3.81
C LEU A 237 8.98 11.68 2.93
N SER A 238 10.17 11.85 3.53
CA SER A 238 11.39 12.20 2.79
C SER A 238 11.77 11.10 1.79
N ILE A 239 11.58 9.85 2.15
CA ILE A 239 11.80 8.72 1.24
C ILE A 239 10.76 8.76 0.11
N ALA A 240 9.47 8.89 0.43
CA ALA A 240 8.40 8.91 -0.56
C ALA A 240 8.56 10.06 -1.56
N LEU A 241 8.66 11.29 -1.06
CA LEU A 241 8.80 12.50 -1.88
C LEU A 241 10.17 12.58 -2.57
N GLY A 242 11.25 12.17 -1.88
CA GLY A 242 12.61 12.21 -2.41
C GLY A 242 12.80 11.24 -3.57
N ILE A 243 12.29 10.01 -3.48
CA ILE A 243 12.35 9.03 -4.58
C ILE A 243 11.42 9.46 -5.72
N ALA A 244 10.22 9.99 -5.41
CA ALA A 244 9.29 10.52 -6.41
C ALA A 244 9.93 11.68 -7.20
N PHE A 245 10.47 12.67 -6.51
CA PHE A 245 11.14 13.80 -7.14
C PHE A 245 12.40 13.38 -7.89
N GLY A 246 13.22 12.52 -7.29
CA GLY A 246 14.43 11.97 -7.93
C GLY A 246 14.13 11.18 -9.20
N SER A 247 13.02 10.43 -9.23
CA SER A 247 12.60 9.70 -10.44
C SER A 247 12.30 10.63 -11.60
N ALA A 248 11.65 11.77 -11.33
CA ALA A 248 11.34 12.77 -12.33
C ALA A 248 12.60 13.52 -12.82
N MET A 249 13.44 13.97 -11.90
CA MET A 249 14.62 14.79 -12.22
C MET A 249 15.75 14.00 -12.89
N LEU A 250 16.04 12.77 -12.42
CA LEU A 250 17.19 12.01 -12.89
C LEU A 250 16.86 11.09 -14.07
N PHE A 251 15.64 10.55 -14.10
CA PHE A 251 15.23 9.55 -15.09
C PHE A 251 14.14 10.05 -16.04
N GLY A 252 13.52 11.20 -15.77
CA GLY A 252 12.35 11.67 -16.51
C GLY A 252 11.12 10.75 -16.35
N VAL A 253 11.05 10.05 -15.23
CA VAL A 253 9.94 9.13 -14.89
C VAL A 253 8.93 9.88 -14.03
N SER A 254 7.64 9.58 -14.14
CA SER A 254 6.61 10.28 -13.36
C SER A 254 6.85 10.17 -11.85
N MET A 255 6.57 11.24 -11.10
CA MET A 255 6.67 11.26 -9.64
C MET A 255 5.75 10.18 -8.99
N ALA A 256 4.59 9.94 -9.58
CA ALA A 256 3.66 8.91 -9.15
C ALA A 256 4.29 7.50 -9.16
N LEU A 257 5.00 7.15 -10.26
CA LEU A 257 5.72 5.88 -10.36
C LEU A 257 6.86 5.80 -9.35
N GLY A 258 7.62 6.88 -9.17
CA GLY A 258 8.69 6.94 -8.17
C GLY A 258 8.18 6.66 -6.76
N ALA A 259 7.07 7.28 -6.38
CA ALA A 259 6.42 7.06 -5.09
C ALA A 259 5.91 5.61 -4.92
N PHE A 260 5.31 5.03 -5.97
CA PHE A 260 4.86 3.64 -5.94
C PHE A 260 6.01 2.66 -5.66
N PHE A 261 7.15 2.81 -6.35
CA PHE A 261 8.33 1.98 -6.09
C PHE A 261 8.91 2.21 -4.69
N ALA A 262 8.91 3.44 -4.19
CA ALA A 262 9.32 3.74 -2.81
C ALA A 262 8.46 2.98 -1.79
N GLY A 263 7.14 3.00 -1.98
CA GLY A 263 6.19 2.25 -1.16
C GLY A 263 6.41 0.74 -1.23
N MET A 264 6.60 0.20 -2.44
CA MET A 264 6.86 -1.23 -2.66
C MET A 264 8.12 -1.71 -1.93
N VAL A 265 9.21 -0.95 -1.99
CA VAL A 265 10.45 -1.29 -1.27
C VAL A 265 10.26 -1.25 0.24
N LEU A 266 9.49 -0.29 0.75
CA LEU A 266 9.22 -0.21 2.18
C LEU A 266 8.25 -1.29 2.66
N ASN A 267 7.37 -1.80 1.81
CA ASN A 267 6.48 -2.91 2.14
C ASN A 267 7.24 -4.18 2.57
N GLU A 268 8.40 -4.44 1.97
CA GLU A 268 9.25 -5.59 2.32
C GLU A 268 10.02 -5.39 3.65
N SER A 269 9.96 -4.21 4.28
CA SER A 269 10.65 -3.93 5.52
C SER A 269 9.85 -4.37 6.75
N ALA A 270 10.54 -4.78 7.83
CA ALA A 270 9.90 -5.08 9.13
C ALA A 270 9.17 -3.87 9.75
N LEU A 271 9.41 -2.65 9.25
CA LEU A 271 8.79 -1.41 9.70
C LEU A 271 7.68 -0.92 8.77
N SER A 272 7.28 -1.73 7.78
CA SER A 272 6.24 -1.37 6.79
C SER A 272 4.93 -0.96 7.45
N HIS A 273 4.47 -1.74 8.42
CA HIS A 273 3.24 -1.43 9.17
C HIS A 273 3.31 -0.09 9.91
N LYS A 274 4.44 0.19 10.55
CA LYS A 274 4.68 1.47 11.24
C LYS A 274 4.79 2.63 10.26
N ALA A 275 5.44 2.43 9.13
CA ALA A 275 5.52 3.42 8.07
C ALA A 275 4.12 3.74 7.51
N ALA A 276 3.30 2.72 7.23
CA ALA A 276 1.92 2.88 6.80
C ALA A 276 1.10 3.65 7.84
N THR A 277 1.06 3.18 9.09
CA THR A 277 0.25 3.80 10.16
C THR A 277 0.60 5.28 10.39
N ASN A 278 1.87 5.66 10.32
CA ASN A 278 2.29 7.04 10.53
C ASN A 278 2.10 7.94 9.30
N SER A 279 2.10 7.41 8.08
CA SER A 279 1.90 8.17 6.85
C SER A 279 0.43 8.26 6.42
N LEU A 280 -0.41 7.28 6.78
CA LEU A 280 -1.83 7.24 6.42
C LEU A 280 -2.61 8.53 6.70
N PRO A 281 -2.53 9.17 7.88
CA PRO A 281 -3.30 10.40 8.14
C PRO A 281 -2.92 11.55 7.19
N LEU A 282 -1.65 11.63 6.81
CA LEU A 282 -1.18 12.65 5.87
C LEU A 282 -1.57 12.29 4.44
N GLN A 283 -1.45 11.03 4.06
CA GLN A 283 -1.94 10.49 2.79
C GLN A 283 -3.43 10.80 2.62
N ASP A 284 -4.25 10.51 3.62
CA ASP A 284 -5.70 10.76 3.59
C ASP A 284 -6.01 12.24 3.40
N ALA A 285 -5.33 13.13 4.15
CA ALA A 285 -5.54 14.57 4.04
C ALA A 285 -5.20 15.09 2.63
N PHE A 286 -4.06 14.69 2.08
CA PHE A 286 -3.66 15.11 0.73
C PHE A 286 -4.46 14.41 -0.38
N ALA A 287 -4.93 13.18 -0.15
CA ALA A 287 -5.87 12.51 -1.06
C ALA A 287 -7.20 13.28 -1.14
N VAL A 288 -7.71 13.79 -0.02
CA VAL A 288 -8.89 14.66 -0.04
C VAL A 288 -8.64 15.90 -0.90
N LEU A 289 -7.48 16.57 -0.75
CA LEU A 289 -7.13 17.74 -1.57
C LEU A 289 -7.00 17.38 -3.06
N PHE A 290 -6.46 16.20 -3.38
CA PHE A 290 -6.45 15.69 -4.74
C PHE A 290 -7.87 15.56 -5.31
N PHE A 291 -8.80 14.91 -4.59
CA PHE A 291 -10.17 14.76 -5.07
C PHE A 291 -10.92 16.09 -5.16
N VAL A 292 -10.68 17.03 -4.25
CA VAL A 292 -11.21 18.40 -4.34
C VAL A 292 -10.67 19.08 -5.60
N SER A 293 -9.36 19.00 -5.86
CA SER A 293 -8.76 19.58 -7.07
C SER A 293 -9.32 18.97 -8.36
N VAL A 294 -9.48 17.64 -8.40
CA VAL A 294 -10.12 16.95 -9.53
C VAL A 294 -11.56 17.43 -9.72
N GLY A 295 -12.31 17.58 -8.63
CA GLY A 295 -13.68 18.10 -8.67
C GLY A 295 -13.77 19.53 -9.19
N MET A 296 -12.79 20.39 -8.91
CA MET A 296 -12.74 21.77 -9.44
C MET A 296 -12.66 21.83 -10.97
N LEU A 297 -12.08 20.83 -11.60
CA LEU A 297 -11.98 20.76 -13.07
C LEU A 297 -13.29 20.29 -13.74
N PHE A 298 -14.26 19.86 -12.95
CA PHE A 298 -15.53 19.37 -13.47
C PHE A 298 -16.45 20.49 -13.93
N ASP A 299 -16.92 20.41 -15.18
CA ASP A 299 -18.01 21.23 -15.68
C ASP A 299 -19.36 20.50 -15.53
N PRO A 300 -20.21 20.86 -14.53
CA PRO A 300 -21.51 20.22 -14.34
C PRO A 300 -22.46 20.36 -15.54
N ALA A 301 -22.25 21.37 -16.38
CA ALA A 301 -23.09 21.62 -17.54
C ALA A 301 -22.97 20.50 -18.59
N ILE A 302 -21.90 19.66 -18.54
CA ILE A 302 -21.72 18.50 -19.43
C ILE A 302 -22.90 17.53 -19.35
N VAL A 303 -23.50 17.39 -18.15
CA VAL A 303 -24.64 16.48 -17.92
C VAL A 303 -25.86 16.92 -18.76
N LEU A 304 -26.01 18.22 -18.93
CA LEU A 304 -27.14 18.80 -19.72
C LEU A 304 -26.77 19.01 -21.18
N ARG A 305 -25.50 19.33 -21.47
CA ARG A 305 -25.05 19.59 -22.86
C ARG A 305 -24.84 18.31 -23.65
N GLU A 306 -24.31 17.25 -22.99
CA GLU A 306 -23.94 16.02 -23.69
C GLU A 306 -24.52 14.76 -23.01
N PRO A 307 -25.86 14.69 -22.78
CA PRO A 307 -26.47 13.59 -22.05
C PRO A 307 -26.30 12.23 -22.72
N LEU A 308 -26.25 12.20 -24.06
CA LEU A 308 -26.07 10.96 -24.83
C LEU A 308 -24.64 10.42 -24.71
N LEU A 309 -23.63 11.31 -24.71
CA LEU A 309 -22.24 10.91 -24.50
C LEU A 309 -22.06 10.35 -23.09
N LEU A 310 -22.60 11.03 -22.09
CA LEU A 310 -22.56 10.56 -20.71
C LEU A 310 -23.29 9.22 -20.54
N ALA A 311 -24.46 9.06 -21.14
CA ALA A 311 -25.19 7.78 -21.12
C ALA A 311 -24.38 6.65 -21.77
N GLY A 312 -23.71 6.92 -22.91
CA GLY A 312 -22.81 5.98 -23.57
C GLY A 312 -21.64 5.56 -22.68
N VAL A 313 -20.96 6.53 -22.02
CA VAL A 313 -19.86 6.25 -21.09
C VAL A 313 -20.35 5.43 -19.89
N LEU A 314 -21.47 5.80 -19.29
CA LEU A 314 -22.07 5.04 -18.19
C LEU A 314 -22.47 3.63 -18.60
N LEU A 315 -23.05 3.46 -19.78
CA LEU A 315 -23.39 2.14 -20.31
C LEU A 315 -22.13 1.28 -20.48
N LEU A 316 -21.04 1.86 -20.99
CA LEU A 316 -19.77 1.16 -21.11
C LEU A 316 -19.25 0.72 -19.73
N VAL A 317 -19.27 1.59 -18.73
CA VAL A 317 -18.72 1.31 -17.40
C VAL A 317 -19.57 0.31 -16.63
N LEU A 318 -20.89 0.57 -16.52
CA LEU A 318 -21.78 -0.25 -15.69
C LEU A 318 -22.15 -1.58 -16.35
N VAL A 319 -22.31 -1.60 -17.68
CA VAL A 319 -22.77 -2.79 -18.41
C VAL A 319 -21.64 -3.38 -19.24
N GLY A 320 -21.03 -2.61 -20.10
CA GLY A 320 -20.00 -3.10 -21.04
C GLY A 320 -18.83 -3.73 -20.33
N LYS A 321 -18.19 -3.01 -19.41
CA LYS A 321 -17.06 -3.47 -18.62
C LYS A 321 -17.44 -4.68 -17.76
N SER A 322 -18.62 -4.64 -17.12
CA SER A 322 -19.13 -5.76 -16.33
C SER A 322 -19.35 -7.02 -17.15
N LEU A 323 -19.95 -6.89 -18.35
CA LEU A 323 -20.16 -8.03 -19.26
C LEU A 323 -18.83 -8.58 -19.77
N VAL A 324 -17.88 -7.73 -20.11
CA VAL A 324 -16.53 -8.14 -20.53
C VAL A 324 -15.86 -8.95 -19.42
N ALA A 325 -15.82 -8.44 -18.18
CA ALA A 325 -15.25 -9.15 -17.04
C ALA A 325 -15.97 -10.49 -16.79
N LEU A 326 -17.30 -10.49 -16.79
CA LEU A 326 -18.12 -11.70 -16.64
C LEU A 326 -17.78 -12.74 -17.72
N CYS A 327 -17.76 -12.35 -18.99
CA CYS A 327 -17.42 -13.25 -20.10
C CYS A 327 -16.01 -13.81 -19.96
N ILE A 328 -15.03 -12.98 -19.62
CA ILE A 328 -13.63 -13.42 -19.45
C ILE A 328 -13.52 -14.45 -18.31
N VAL A 329 -14.13 -14.19 -17.15
CA VAL A 329 -14.11 -15.12 -16.02
C VAL A 329 -14.74 -16.46 -16.39
N LEU A 330 -15.88 -16.43 -17.12
CA LEU A 330 -16.53 -17.62 -17.64
C LEU A 330 -15.68 -18.35 -18.69
N LEU A 331 -15.03 -17.65 -19.60
CA LEU A 331 -14.12 -18.23 -20.61
C LEU A 331 -12.88 -18.87 -19.95
N LEU A 332 -12.39 -18.27 -18.88
CA LEU A 332 -11.30 -18.86 -18.08
C LEU A 332 -11.74 -20.08 -17.27
N GLY A 333 -13.02 -20.49 -17.32
CA GLY A 333 -13.54 -21.71 -16.73
C GLY A 333 -13.85 -21.61 -15.25
N TYR A 334 -14.18 -20.41 -14.74
CA TYR A 334 -14.62 -20.19 -13.36
C TYR A 334 -16.16 -20.11 -13.28
N PRO A 335 -16.76 -20.43 -12.10
CA PRO A 335 -18.20 -20.49 -11.94
C PRO A 335 -18.87 -19.11 -12.05
N MET A 336 -20.19 -19.14 -12.31
CA MET A 336 -20.99 -17.91 -12.47
C MET A 336 -20.97 -17.01 -11.24
N GLY A 337 -20.94 -17.60 -10.04
CA GLY A 337 -20.82 -16.84 -8.79
C GLY A 337 -19.57 -15.97 -8.74
N THR A 338 -18.42 -16.54 -9.12
CA THR A 338 -17.15 -15.78 -9.27
C THR A 338 -17.27 -14.69 -10.33
N ALA A 339 -17.84 -15.04 -11.52
CA ALA A 339 -17.99 -14.10 -12.63
C ALA A 339 -18.85 -12.89 -12.24
N LEU A 340 -19.97 -13.12 -11.56
CA LEU A 340 -20.86 -12.05 -11.10
C LEU A 340 -20.20 -11.16 -10.04
N THR A 341 -19.49 -11.77 -9.06
CA THR A 341 -18.82 -11.00 -8.00
C THR A 341 -17.72 -10.11 -8.58
N VAL A 342 -16.84 -10.66 -9.43
CA VAL A 342 -15.75 -9.89 -10.06
C VAL A 342 -16.31 -8.79 -10.95
N SER A 343 -17.30 -9.10 -11.80
CA SER A 343 -17.90 -8.11 -12.72
C SER A 343 -18.57 -6.95 -11.98
N ALA A 344 -19.30 -7.23 -10.88
CA ALA A 344 -19.93 -6.18 -10.08
C ALA A 344 -18.90 -5.32 -9.33
N ALA A 345 -17.83 -5.94 -8.84
CA ALA A 345 -16.75 -5.25 -8.15
C ALA A 345 -16.02 -4.24 -9.08
N LEU A 346 -15.92 -4.57 -10.37
CA LEU A 346 -15.25 -3.74 -11.38
C LEU A 346 -16.17 -2.74 -12.08
N ALA A 347 -17.48 -2.71 -11.81
CA ALA A 347 -18.49 -1.88 -12.48
C ALA A 347 -18.47 -0.40 -12.06
N GLN A 348 -17.31 0.19 -11.92
CA GLN A 348 -17.13 1.59 -11.53
C GLN A 348 -15.75 2.10 -11.99
N ILE A 349 -15.50 3.43 -11.90
CA ILE A 349 -14.27 4.10 -12.33
C ILE A 349 -13.42 4.44 -11.11
N GLY A 350 -12.09 4.31 -11.23
CA GLY A 350 -11.12 4.56 -10.18
C GLY A 350 -10.40 5.90 -10.26
N GLU A 351 -9.60 6.19 -9.25
CA GLU A 351 -8.77 7.38 -9.10
C GLU A 351 -7.68 7.51 -10.17
N PHE A 352 -7.12 6.40 -10.64
CA PHE A 352 -6.16 6.40 -11.75
C PHE A 352 -6.72 6.99 -13.04
N SER A 353 -8.02 6.86 -13.25
CA SER A 353 -8.71 7.44 -14.41
C SER A 353 -8.60 8.96 -14.45
N PHE A 354 -8.66 9.61 -13.28
CA PHE A 354 -8.53 11.07 -13.18
C PHE A 354 -7.09 11.52 -13.45
N ILE A 355 -6.12 10.77 -12.93
CA ILE A 355 -4.70 11.05 -13.17
C ILE A 355 -4.38 10.89 -14.65
N LEU A 356 -4.83 9.80 -15.28
CA LEU A 356 -4.62 9.53 -16.69
C LEU A 356 -5.31 10.56 -17.59
N ALA A 357 -6.55 10.93 -17.27
CA ALA A 357 -7.29 11.96 -17.99
C ALA A 357 -6.65 13.34 -17.87
N GLY A 358 -6.13 13.69 -16.67
CA GLY A 358 -5.38 14.93 -16.43
C GLY A 358 -4.10 15.01 -17.28
N ILE A 359 -3.31 13.93 -17.33
CA ILE A 359 -2.16 13.82 -18.23
C ILE A 359 -2.60 13.87 -19.70
N GLY A 360 -3.70 13.21 -20.05
CA GLY A 360 -4.24 13.26 -21.40
C GLY A 360 -4.59 14.68 -21.86
N ILE A 361 -5.14 15.52 -20.96
CA ILE A 361 -5.38 16.95 -21.23
C ILE A 361 -4.05 17.71 -21.38
N SER A 362 -3.12 17.54 -20.45
CA SER A 362 -1.83 18.25 -20.46
C SER A 362 -0.98 17.95 -21.71
N LEU A 363 -1.20 16.77 -22.32
CA LEU A 363 -0.57 16.33 -23.58
C LEU A 363 -1.37 16.71 -24.83
N GLY A 364 -2.50 17.43 -24.69
CA GLY A 364 -3.36 17.79 -25.82
C GLY A 364 -4.07 16.60 -26.49
N LEU A 365 -4.08 15.42 -25.86
CA LEU A 365 -4.73 14.20 -26.37
C LEU A 365 -6.22 14.19 -26.09
N LEU A 366 -6.62 14.47 -24.85
CA LEU A 366 -8.02 14.40 -24.41
C LEU A 366 -8.65 15.80 -24.42
N PRO A 367 -9.82 15.99 -25.06
CA PRO A 367 -10.53 17.25 -24.97
C PRO A 367 -11.09 17.49 -23.55
N PRO A 368 -11.27 18.76 -23.10
CA PRO A 368 -11.82 19.06 -21.77
C PRO A 368 -13.18 18.40 -21.48
N ALA A 369 -14.03 18.27 -22.50
CA ALA A 369 -15.29 17.53 -22.40
C ALA A 369 -15.08 16.06 -22.00
N GLY A 370 -14.00 15.43 -22.47
CA GLY A 370 -13.65 14.04 -22.12
C GLY A 370 -13.34 13.88 -20.65
N PHE A 371 -12.61 14.81 -20.04
CA PHE A 371 -12.36 14.80 -18.60
C PHE A 371 -13.66 14.91 -17.80
N SER A 372 -14.52 15.87 -18.17
CA SER A 372 -15.82 16.06 -17.51
C SER A 372 -16.73 14.83 -17.65
N LEU A 373 -16.70 14.14 -18.79
CA LEU A 373 -17.44 12.88 -18.98
C LEU A 373 -16.89 11.75 -18.08
N ILE A 374 -15.58 11.60 -17.99
CA ILE A 374 -14.94 10.60 -17.10
C ILE A 374 -15.34 10.88 -15.66
N LEU A 375 -15.28 12.13 -15.22
CA LEU A 375 -15.59 12.50 -13.84
C LEU A 375 -17.09 12.34 -13.52
N ALA A 376 -17.99 12.75 -14.43
CA ALA A 376 -19.43 12.51 -14.28
C ALA A 376 -19.75 11.01 -14.20
N ALA A 377 -19.14 10.23 -15.11
CA ALA A 377 -19.32 8.79 -15.13
C ALA A 377 -18.77 8.11 -13.85
N ALA A 378 -17.65 8.60 -13.31
CA ALA A 378 -17.10 8.10 -12.05
C ALA A 378 -18.06 8.36 -10.88
N LEU A 379 -18.51 9.61 -10.70
CA LEU A 379 -19.48 9.97 -9.66
C LEU A 379 -20.74 9.10 -9.74
N LEU A 380 -21.29 8.95 -10.93
CA LEU A 380 -22.51 8.17 -11.13
C LEU A 380 -22.27 6.66 -10.98
N SER A 381 -21.17 6.12 -11.52
CA SER A 381 -20.88 4.68 -11.41
C SER A 381 -20.58 4.26 -9.98
N ILE A 382 -19.84 5.07 -9.20
CA ILE A 382 -19.59 4.82 -7.79
C ILE A 382 -20.91 4.86 -6.99
N THR A 383 -21.77 5.85 -7.29
CA THR A 383 -23.09 5.99 -6.64
C THR A 383 -24.02 4.81 -6.96
N LEU A 384 -23.97 4.29 -8.19
CA LEU A 384 -24.81 3.19 -8.66
C LEU A 384 -24.22 1.80 -8.37
N ASN A 385 -22.96 1.70 -7.98
CA ASN A 385 -22.29 0.41 -7.73
C ASN A 385 -23.01 -0.49 -6.71
N PRO A 386 -23.57 0.02 -5.59
CA PRO A 386 -24.37 -0.82 -4.70
C PRO A 386 -25.56 -1.50 -5.36
N LEU A 387 -26.19 -0.85 -6.36
CA LEU A 387 -27.30 -1.43 -7.14
C LEU A 387 -26.81 -2.54 -8.06
N VAL A 388 -25.63 -2.38 -8.67
CA VAL A 388 -25.00 -3.43 -9.49
C VAL A 388 -24.72 -4.67 -8.62
N PHE A 389 -24.16 -4.46 -7.43
CA PHE A 389 -23.97 -5.57 -6.50
C PHE A 389 -25.28 -6.20 -6.02
N ALA A 390 -26.34 -5.42 -5.82
CA ALA A 390 -27.66 -5.93 -5.46
C ALA A 390 -28.26 -6.86 -6.53
N ALA A 391 -27.85 -6.70 -7.79
CA ALA A 391 -28.28 -7.55 -8.91
C ALA A 391 -27.55 -8.91 -8.94
N VAL A 392 -26.41 -9.08 -8.26
CA VAL A 392 -25.61 -10.33 -8.26
C VAL A 392 -26.43 -11.52 -7.79
N ASP A 393 -27.09 -11.40 -6.62
CA ASP A 393 -27.85 -12.51 -6.02
C ASP A 393 -29.09 -12.91 -6.84
N PRO A 394 -29.93 -11.97 -7.33
CA PRO A 394 -31.07 -12.35 -8.19
C PRO A 394 -30.63 -12.98 -9.52
N VAL A 395 -29.57 -12.48 -10.14
CA VAL A 395 -29.05 -13.07 -11.39
C VAL A 395 -28.48 -14.47 -11.13
N GLY A 396 -27.71 -14.65 -10.07
CA GLY A 396 -27.19 -15.95 -9.65
C GLY A 396 -28.32 -16.96 -9.42
N ARG A 397 -29.36 -16.58 -8.65
CA ARG A 397 -30.54 -17.43 -8.44
C ARG A 397 -31.30 -17.76 -9.72
N TRP A 398 -31.38 -16.82 -10.65
CA TRP A 398 -32.03 -17.05 -11.93
C TRP A 398 -31.27 -18.09 -12.77
N VAL A 399 -29.94 -18.03 -12.80
CA VAL A 399 -29.09 -19.04 -13.46
C VAL A 399 -29.27 -20.42 -12.80
N GLN A 400 -29.23 -20.47 -11.45
CA GLN A 400 -29.37 -21.73 -10.70
C GLN A 400 -30.72 -22.41 -10.90
N ARG A 401 -31.81 -21.68 -11.17
CA ARG A 401 -33.14 -22.23 -11.46
C ARG A 401 -33.24 -22.94 -12.81
N ARG A 402 -32.25 -22.80 -13.69
CA ARG A 402 -32.24 -23.43 -15.02
C ARG A 402 -31.19 -24.55 -15.07
N PRO A 403 -31.61 -25.85 -15.08
CA PRO A 403 -30.67 -26.97 -14.93
C PRO A 403 -29.52 -26.99 -15.93
N ALA A 404 -29.80 -26.69 -17.21
CA ALA A 404 -28.77 -26.65 -18.26
C ALA A 404 -27.75 -25.55 -18.03
N TRP A 405 -28.17 -24.37 -17.56
CA TRP A 405 -27.29 -23.23 -17.29
C TRP A 405 -26.50 -23.45 -16.00
N ARG A 406 -27.13 -24.03 -14.95
CA ARG A 406 -26.44 -24.40 -13.73
C ARG A 406 -25.32 -25.40 -14.03
N GLN A 407 -25.62 -26.45 -14.80
CA GLN A 407 -24.62 -27.46 -15.16
C GLN A 407 -23.48 -26.83 -15.98
N ALA A 408 -23.77 -25.99 -16.99
CA ALA A 408 -22.76 -25.40 -17.86
C ALA A 408 -21.94 -24.27 -17.20
N LEU A 409 -22.57 -23.43 -16.39
CA LEU A 409 -21.95 -22.21 -15.84
C LEU A 409 -21.50 -22.32 -14.39
N GLU A 410 -21.93 -23.35 -13.66
CA GLU A 410 -21.59 -23.57 -12.26
C GLU A 410 -20.93 -24.95 -12.07
N ASP A 411 -21.72 -26.04 -12.18
CA ASP A 411 -21.27 -27.37 -11.79
C ASP A 411 -20.04 -27.86 -12.58
N ALA A 412 -19.99 -27.63 -13.90
CA ALA A 412 -18.86 -28.03 -14.75
C ALA A 412 -17.55 -27.26 -14.43
N ARG A 413 -17.65 -26.12 -13.78
CA ARG A 413 -16.53 -25.22 -13.46
C ARG A 413 -16.05 -25.31 -12.01
N MET A 414 -16.85 -25.89 -11.13
CA MET A 414 -16.51 -26.07 -9.72
C MET A 414 -15.18 -26.79 -9.47
N PRO A 415 -14.77 -27.81 -10.26
CA PRO A 415 -13.48 -28.47 -10.02
C PRO A 415 -12.28 -27.54 -10.16
N ARG A 416 -12.33 -26.56 -11.07
CA ARG A 416 -11.27 -25.57 -11.25
C ARG A 416 -11.25 -24.56 -10.11
N TYR A 417 -12.43 -24.12 -9.67
CA TYR A 417 -12.59 -23.25 -8.51
C TYR A 417 -12.09 -23.91 -7.23
N ALA A 418 -12.49 -25.16 -6.99
CA ALA A 418 -12.06 -25.93 -5.81
C ALA A 418 -10.53 -26.15 -5.76
N ARG A 419 -9.86 -26.32 -6.92
CA ARG A 419 -8.39 -26.38 -6.98
C ARG A 419 -7.77 -25.06 -6.54
N LEU A 420 -8.27 -23.93 -7.03
CA LEU A 420 -7.77 -22.61 -6.64
C LEU A 420 -8.01 -22.35 -5.14
N GLU A 421 -9.19 -22.74 -4.64
CA GLU A 421 -9.53 -22.62 -3.22
C GLU A 421 -8.57 -23.45 -2.35
N ALA A 422 -8.24 -24.67 -2.77
CA ALA A 422 -7.25 -25.52 -2.11
C ALA A 422 -5.83 -24.92 -2.18
N GLU A 423 -5.40 -24.38 -3.33
CA GLU A 423 -4.11 -23.68 -3.48
C GLU A 423 -4.04 -22.47 -2.53
N LEU A 424 -5.12 -21.69 -2.41
CA LEU A 424 -5.20 -20.54 -1.50
C LEU A 424 -5.19 -20.97 -0.02
N ALA A 425 -5.87 -22.07 0.33
CA ALA A 425 -5.85 -22.62 1.68
C ALA A 425 -4.45 -23.09 2.06
N GLN A 426 -3.77 -23.83 1.17
CA GLN A 426 -2.40 -24.29 1.38
C GLN A 426 -1.42 -23.11 1.51
N ALA A 427 -1.56 -22.08 0.67
CA ALA A 427 -0.70 -20.89 0.76
C ALA A 427 -0.88 -20.15 2.10
N ARG A 428 -2.13 -20.11 2.63
CA ARG A 428 -2.41 -19.57 3.97
C ARG A 428 -1.75 -20.41 5.06
N GLU A 429 -1.97 -21.72 5.03
CA GLU A 429 -1.39 -22.64 6.02
C GLU A 429 0.14 -22.56 6.02
N GLN A 430 0.77 -22.49 4.84
CA GLN A 430 2.21 -22.28 4.71
C GLN A 430 2.65 -20.92 5.22
N ALA A 431 1.87 -19.86 5.00
CA ALA A 431 2.16 -18.52 5.52
C ALA A 431 2.01 -18.50 7.05
N GLU A 432 0.99 -19.15 7.60
CA GLU A 432 0.77 -19.31 9.04
C GLU A 432 1.84 -20.21 9.68
N GLN A 433 2.26 -21.29 9.00
CA GLN A 433 3.37 -22.15 9.45
C GLN A 433 4.70 -21.40 9.42
N ARG A 434 5.00 -20.67 8.34
CA ARG A 434 6.19 -19.79 8.28
C ARG A 434 6.11 -18.67 9.32
N ALA A 435 4.95 -18.10 9.54
CA ALA A 435 4.74 -17.14 10.62
C ALA A 435 4.88 -17.83 11.99
N ALA A 436 4.44 -19.07 12.17
CA ALA A 436 4.61 -19.85 13.38
C ALA A 436 6.05 -20.36 13.55
N GLU A 437 6.73 -20.76 12.48
CA GLU A 437 8.17 -21.09 12.47
C GLU A 437 9.03 -19.83 12.66
N HIS A 438 8.56 -18.67 12.18
CA HIS A 438 9.09 -17.34 12.45
C HIS A 438 8.38 -16.66 13.64
N HIS A 439 7.50 -17.35 14.35
CA HIS A 439 7.08 -16.99 15.71
C HIS A 439 8.21 -17.29 16.71
N THR A 440 9.35 -16.79 16.39
CA THR A 440 10.04 -15.99 17.37
C THR A 440 9.08 -14.87 17.72
N LEU A 441 8.46 -14.95 18.87
CA LEU A 441 7.76 -13.84 19.51
C LEU A 441 8.47 -12.55 19.07
N SER A 442 7.73 -11.55 18.61
CA SER A 442 8.39 -10.28 18.27
C SER A 442 9.28 -9.88 19.44
N PRO A 443 10.39 -9.17 19.25
CA PRO A 443 11.20 -8.72 20.38
C PRO A 443 10.35 -8.09 21.48
N GLN A 444 9.26 -7.39 21.13
CA GLN A 444 8.30 -6.82 22.06
C GLN A 444 7.56 -7.89 22.89
N GLN A 445 6.98 -8.90 22.24
CA GLN A 445 6.28 -10.01 22.92
C GLN A 445 7.21 -10.87 23.77
N LEU A 446 8.49 -10.95 23.37
CA LEU A 446 9.52 -11.58 24.19
C LEU A 446 9.86 -10.71 25.39
N LEU A 447 9.96 -9.39 25.22
CA LEU A 447 10.26 -8.45 26.31
C LEU A 447 9.14 -8.42 27.37
N GLU A 448 7.87 -8.56 26.98
CA GLU A 448 6.73 -8.69 27.90
C GLU A 448 6.84 -9.89 28.86
N ARG A 449 7.67 -10.89 28.55
CA ARG A 449 7.92 -12.04 29.43
C ARG A 449 8.96 -11.76 30.52
N PHE A 450 9.67 -10.66 30.43
CA PHE A 450 10.67 -10.28 31.41
C PHE A 450 10.09 -9.23 32.35
N PRO A 451 9.96 -9.52 33.65
CA PRO A 451 9.43 -8.58 34.65
C PRO A 451 10.17 -7.24 34.70
N LEU A 452 11.39 -7.22 34.17
CA LEU A 452 12.20 -6.01 34.04
C LEU A 452 11.54 -4.91 33.22
N PHE A 453 10.69 -5.27 32.26
CA PHE A 453 10.01 -4.35 31.34
C PHE A 453 8.54 -4.09 31.72
N ASP A 454 8.09 -4.63 32.86
CA ASP A 454 6.76 -4.36 33.40
C ASP A 454 6.58 -2.85 33.62
N GLY A 455 5.43 -2.33 33.17
CA GLY A 455 5.11 -0.90 33.29
C GLY A 455 5.55 -0.02 32.12
N LEU A 456 6.22 -0.57 31.09
CA LEU A 456 6.43 0.13 29.84
C LEU A 456 5.16 0.10 28.97
N THR A 457 4.89 1.20 28.29
CA THR A 457 3.82 1.23 27.29
C THR A 457 4.22 0.40 26.06
N TYR A 458 3.22 0.00 25.25
CA TYR A 458 3.47 -0.74 24.01
C TYR A 458 4.44 0.00 23.08
N GLU A 459 4.29 1.34 22.94
CA GLU A 459 5.20 2.18 22.13
C GLU A 459 6.65 2.17 22.69
N GLN A 460 6.80 2.14 24.01
CA GLN A 460 8.09 2.08 24.66
C GLN A 460 8.75 0.71 24.47
N LEU A 461 7.98 -0.37 24.59
CA LEU A 461 8.46 -1.75 24.32
C LEU A 461 8.89 -1.93 22.87
N GLU A 462 8.17 -1.30 21.92
CA GLU A 462 8.55 -1.31 20.50
C GLU A 462 9.92 -0.66 20.29
N VAL A 463 10.15 0.51 20.88
CA VAL A 463 11.43 1.22 20.77
C VAL A 463 12.56 0.40 21.43
N VAL A 464 12.32 -0.12 22.61
CA VAL A 464 13.29 -0.98 23.33
C VAL A 464 13.58 -2.23 22.51
N GLY A 465 12.56 -2.86 21.93
CA GLY A 465 12.70 -4.07 21.11
C GLY A 465 13.60 -3.90 19.88
N LEU A 466 13.65 -2.69 19.29
CA LEU A 466 14.51 -2.39 18.14
C LEU A 466 16.02 -2.44 18.43
N HIS A 467 16.39 -2.34 19.69
CA HIS A 467 17.80 -2.39 20.13
C HIS A 467 18.29 -3.82 20.38
N PHE A 468 17.38 -4.81 20.45
CA PHE A 468 17.75 -6.19 20.69
C PHE A 468 18.16 -6.93 19.42
N HIS A 469 19.14 -7.83 19.57
CA HIS A 469 19.58 -8.75 18.52
C HIS A 469 19.34 -10.19 18.96
N ALA A 470 18.88 -11.04 18.05
CA ALA A 470 18.77 -12.47 18.34
C ALA A 470 20.15 -13.12 18.25
N ARG A 471 20.48 -13.98 19.23
CA ARG A 471 21.65 -14.86 19.24
C ARG A 471 21.23 -16.26 19.65
N GLU A 472 21.81 -17.27 19.03
CA GLU A 472 21.56 -18.67 19.33
C GLU A 472 22.84 -19.32 19.84
N ALA A 473 22.70 -20.35 20.66
CA ALA A 473 23.81 -21.17 21.11
C ALA A 473 23.42 -22.66 21.15
N GLN A 474 24.36 -23.50 20.77
CA GLN A 474 24.20 -24.96 20.78
C GLN A 474 24.47 -25.52 22.18
N PRO A 475 23.92 -26.71 22.51
CA PRO A 475 24.24 -27.37 23.79
C PRO A 475 25.75 -27.52 23.97
N GLY A 476 26.26 -27.11 25.16
CA GLY A 476 27.69 -27.11 25.50
C GLY A 476 28.48 -25.91 25.01
N GLU A 477 27.88 -25.00 24.22
CA GLU A 477 28.54 -23.76 23.78
C GLU A 477 28.74 -22.80 24.97
N ARG A 478 29.96 -22.28 25.11
CA ARG A 478 30.27 -21.27 26.10
C ARG A 478 29.96 -19.89 25.54
N VAL A 479 28.87 -19.28 26.01
CA VAL A 479 28.34 -17.99 25.55
C VAL A 479 29.13 -16.81 26.10
N VAL A 480 29.58 -16.91 27.38
CA VAL A 480 30.35 -15.88 28.06
C VAL A 480 31.54 -16.54 28.76
N HIS A 481 32.71 -15.88 28.71
CA HIS A 481 33.94 -16.32 29.35
C HIS A 481 34.28 -15.38 30.51
N SER A 482 34.60 -15.94 31.67
CA SER A 482 35.11 -15.19 32.83
C SER A 482 36.39 -14.44 32.44
N GLY A 483 36.52 -13.18 32.87
CA GLY A 483 37.66 -12.32 32.54
C GLY A 483 37.57 -11.63 31.17
N ALA A 484 36.61 -11.98 30.31
CA ALA A 484 36.40 -11.30 29.04
C ALA A 484 35.79 -9.88 29.21
N ALA A 485 35.97 -9.03 28.23
CA ALA A 485 35.33 -7.72 28.20
C ALA A 485 33.79 -7.86 28.06
N ALA A 486 33.05 -7.02 28.79
CA ALA A 486 31.59 -7.02 28.70
C ALA A 486 31.13 -6.33 27.40
N ASP A 487 30.49 -7.08 26.53
CA ASP A 487 30.01 -6.66 25.21
C ASP A 487 28.50 -6.44 25.14
N ALA A 488 27.71 -7.29 25.84
CA ALA A 488 26.26 -7.27 25.82
C ALA A 488 25.62 -7.83 27.08
N VAL A 489 24.33 -7.58 27.30
CA VAL A 489 23.44 -8.32 28.21
C VAL A 489 22.66 -9.34 27.41
N TYR A 490 22.44 -10.51 28.00
CA TYR A 490 21.77 -11.66 27.38
C TYR A 490 20.47 -11.97 28.13
N PHE A 491 19.34 -11.91 27.46
CA PHE A 491 18.02 -12.29 27.95
C PHE A 491 17.64 -13.66 27.36
N ILE A 492 17.36 -14.64 28.21
CA ILE A 492 17.08 -16.02 27.78
C ILE A 492 15.63 -16.10 27.34
N SER A 493 15.40 -16.23 26.03
CA SER A 493 14.05 -16.39 25.48
C SER A 493 13.65 -17.86 25.38
N LEU A 494 14.62 -18.77 25.23
CA LEU A 494 14.43 -20.22 25.16
C LEU A 494 15.69 -20.92 25.69
N GLY A 495 15.50 -22.06 26.33
CA GLY A 495 16.58 -22.93 26.82
C GLY A 495 17.07 -22.57 28.20
N GLN A 496 18.15 -23.26 28.66
CA GLN A 496 18.77 -23.10 29.95
C GLN A 496 20.28 -22.94 29.82
N VAL A 497 20.87 -22.11 30.66
CA VAL A 497 22.32 -21.93 30.76
C VAL A 497 22.83 -22.24 32.17
N GLU A 498 24.04 -22.76 32.25
CA GLU A 498 24.80 -22.92 33.50
C GLU A 498 25.74 -21.73 33.66
N VAL A 499 25.63 -21.04 34.80
CA VAL A 499 26.52 -19.94 35.20
C VAL A 499 27.46 -20.46 36.27
N ALA A 500 28.75 -20.46 35.98
CA ALA A 500 29.80 -20.91 36.92
C ALA A 500 30.52 -19.71 37.52
N VAL A 501 30.33 -19.50 38.84
CA VAL A 501 30.95 -18.42 39.62
C VAL A 501 31.62 -19.00 40.85
N SER A 502 32.93 -18.76 41.06
CA SER A 502 33.67 -19.13 42.28
C SER A 502 33.43 -20.59 42.74
N GLY A 503 33.39 -21.54 41.80
CA GLY A 503 33.19 -22.97 42.09
C GLY A 503 31.72 -23.41 42.25
N LYS A 504 30.76 -22.50 42.25
CA LYS A 504 29.32 -22.82 42.27
C LYS A 504 28.73 -22.76 40.89
N ARG A 505 27.71 -23.59 40.65
CA ARG A 505 26.95 -23.63 39.41
C ARG A 505 25.50 -23.25 39.67
N LEU A 506 25.00 -22.27 38.91
CA LEU A 506 23.62 -21.82 38.97
C LEU A 506 23.00 -22.01 37.56
N THR A 507 21.79 -22.54 37.51
CA THR A 507 21.06 -22.65 36.26
C THR A 507 20.11 -21.47 36.12
N LEU A 508 20.15 -20.80 34.95
CA LEU A 508 19.21 -19.78 34.54
C LEU A 508 18.40 -20.29 33.33
N GLY A 509 17.11 -19.95 33.28
CA GLY A 509 16.18 -20.40 32.24
C GLY A 509 15.48 -19.27 31.52
N ALA A 510 14.51 -19.63 30.68
CA ALA A 510 13.70 -18.65 29.95
C ALA A 510 12.98 -17.67 30.89
N GLY A 511 13.13 -16.37 30.64
CA GLY A 511 12.67 -15.27 31.51
C GLY A 511 13.78 -14.67 32.39
N ASP A 512 14.94 -15.34 32.50
CA ASP A 512 16.12 -14.81 33.18
C ASP A 512 17.04 -14.05 32.23
N PHE A 513 17.99 -13.29 32.79
CA PHE A 513 19.02 -12.59 32.01
C PHE A 513 20.38 -12.64 32.77
N PHE A 514 21.47 -12.46 32.03
CA PHE A 514 22.82 -12.46 32.57
C PHE A 514 23.73 -11.47 31.83
N GLY A 515 24.85 -11.13 32.46
CA GLY A 515 25.87 -10.26 31.88
C GLY A 515 25.71 -8.77 32.22
N GLU A 516 24.66 -8.38 32.96
CA GLU A 516 24.35 -7.02 33.38
C GLU A 516 25.38 -6.46 34.39
N MET A 517 25.89 -7.29 35.32
CA MET A 517 26.77 -6.85 36.38
C MET A 517 28.06 -6.23 35.85
N ALA A 518 28.64 -6.85 34.84
CA ALA A 518 29.86 -6.35 34.21
C ALA A 518 29.66 -5.03 33.47
N LEU A 519 28.48 -4.81 32.87
CA LEU A 519 28.14 -3.57 32.16
C LEU A 519 27.76 -2.43 33.12
N LEU A 520 27.07 -2.73 34.23
CA LEU A 520 26.71 -1.74 35.24
C LEU A 520 27.92 -1.25 36.04
N GLY A 521 28.88 -2.17 36.30
CA GLY A 521 30.08 -1.88 37.07
C GLY A 521 31.32 -1.49 36.25
N ASP A 522 31.20 -1.43 34.92
CA ASP A 522 32.31 -1.24 34.00
C ASP A 522 33.50 -2.20 34.22
N GLN A 523 33.16 -3.48 34.49
CA GLN A 523 34.10 -4.53 34.86
C GLN A 523 34.16 -5.62 33.79
N VAL A 524 35.12 -6.54 33.94
CA VAL A 524 35.18 -7.77 33.15
C VAL A 524 34.11 -8.77 33.59
N ARG A 525 33.82 -9.75 32.76
CA ARG A 525 32.88 -10.83 33.03
C ARG A 525 33.30 -11.61 34.29
N SER A 526 32.40 -11.76 35.22
CA SER A 526 32.70 -12.43 36.53
C SER A 526 32.45 -13.94 36.50
N ALA A 527 31.82 -14.48 35.45
CA ALA A 527 31.41 -15.87 35.36
C ALA A 527 31.61 -16.44 33.97
N ASP A 528 31.77 -17.76 33.86
CA ASP A 528 31.54 -18.52 32.66
C ASP A 528 30.06 -18.85 32.52
N VAL A 529 29.48 -18.69 31.31
CA VAL A 529 28.10 -19.07 31.02
C VAL A 529 28.10 -20.05 29.86
N THR A 530 27.55 -21.25 30.08
CA THR A 530 27.52 -22.34 29.11
C THR A 530 26.06 -22.77 28.85
N ALA A 531 25.66 -22.93 27.61
CA ALA A 531 24.34 -23.43 27.21
C ALA A 531 24.22 -24.91 27.60
N ILE A 532 23.17 -25.26 28.39
CA ILE A 532 22.86 -26.65 28.75
C ILE A 532 22.16 -27.37 27.60
N ASP A 533 21.21 -26.69 27.02
CA ASP A 533 20.43 -27.14 25.85
C ASP A 533 20.54 -26.11 24.71
N TYR A 534 19.72 -26.28 23.66
CA TYR A 534 19.61 -25.25 22.61
C TYR A 534 19.01 -23.97 23.20
N CYS A 535 19.80 -22.90 23.18
CA CYS A 535 19.40 -21.62 23.75
C CYS A 535 19.19 -20.57 22.66
N ARG A 536 18.20 -19.73 22.93
CA ARG A 536 17.97 -18.51 22.15
C ARG A 536 17.96 -17.31 23.08
N PHE A 537 18.75 -16.31 22.75
CA PHE A 537 18.90 -15.08 23.50
C PHE A 537 18.41 -13.86 22.72
N LEU A 538 17.87 -12.89 23.44
CA LEU A 538 17.83 -11.50 23.03
C LEU A 538 19.04 -10.80 23.64
N THR A 539 19.92 -10.26 22.83
CA THR A 539 21.14 -9.57 23.28
C THR A 539 20.98 -8.08 23.11
N LEU A 540 21.47 -7.34 24.11
CA LEU A 540 21.50 -5.88 24.11
C LEU A 540 22.93 -5.44 24.23
N ASP A 541 23.48 -4.83 23.18
CA ASP A 541 24.88 -4.39 23.14
C ASP A 541 25.18 -3.32 24.20
N ARG A 542 26.43 -3.22 24.64
CA ARG A 542 26.90 -2.28 25.68
C ARG A 542 26.41 -0.83 25.44
N ARG A 543 26.50 -0.34 24.21
CA ARG A 543 26.08 1.02 23.85
C ARG A 543 24.58 1.20 24.03
N ASP A 544 23.79 0.29 23.45
CA ASP A 544 22.35 0.31 23.49
C ASP A 544 21.81 0.09 24.91
N PHE A 545 22.49 -0.77 25.71
CA PHE A 545 22.20 -0.98 27.12
C PHE A 545 22.27 0.34 27.93
N HIS A 546 23.37 1.09 27.79
CA HIS A 546 23.52 2.36 28.50
C HIS A 546 22.54 3.43 27.99
N GLU A 547 22.18 3.40 26.71
CA GLU A 547 21.17 4.31 26.14
C GLU A 547 19.78 4.03 26.72
N ILE A 548 19.38 2.75 26.81
CA ILE A 548 18.09 2.35 27.38
C ILE A 548 18.04 2.71 28.87
N LEU A 549 19.11 2.45 29.65
CA LEU A 549 19.15 2.80 31.06
C LEU A 549 19.08 4.32 31.33
N ARG A 550 19.61 5.14 30.42
CA ARG A 550 19.47 6.62 30.49
C ARG A 550 18.04 7.06 30.19
N ARG A 551 17.42 6.40 29.23
CA ARG A 551 16.09 6.79 28.71
C ARG A 551 14.95 6.31 29.61
N PHE A 552 15.13 5.15 30.27
CA PHE A 552 14.12 4.52 31.12
C PHE A 552 14.65 4.32 32.57
N PRO A 553 14.50 5.33 33.46
CA PRO A 553 15.00 5.27 34.82
C PRO A 553 14.44 4.10 35.65
N ALA A 554 13.20 3.67 35.37
CA ALA A 554 12.59 2.51 36.04
C ALA A 554 13.36 1.21 35.77
N ILE A 555 13.73 0.96 34.52
CA ILE A 555 14.55 -0.20 34.11
C ILE A 555 15.91 -0.14 34.81
N ARG A 556 16.53 1.05 34.84
CA ARG A 556 17.81 1.26 35.53
C ARG A 556 17.72 0.89 37.02
N ALA A 557 16.70 1.40 37.71
CA ALA A 557 16.52 1.13 39.15
C ALA A 557 16.36 -0.37 39.42
N HIS A 558 15.53 -1.05 38.65
CA HIS A 558 15.27 -2.48 38.75
C HIS A 558 16.54 -3.33 38.47
N MET A 559 17.26 -3.01 37.40
CA MET A 559 18.52 -3.69 37.07
C MET A 559 19.59 -3.49 38.13
N THR A 560 19.71 -2.28 38.70
CA THR A 560 20.68 -1.99 39.76
C THR A 560 20.36 -2.76 41.04
N ASP A 561 19.08 -2.85 41.42
CA ASP A 561 18.64 -3.62 42.59
C ASP A 561 18.91 -5.12 42.39
N MET A 562 18.60 -5.68 41.24
CA MET A 562 18.88 -7.09 40.94
C MET A 562 20.39 -7.39 40.91
N ALA A 563 21.20 -6.52 40.31
CA ALA A 563 22.65 -6.68 40.30
C ALA A 563 23.25 -6.62 41.70
N ALA A 564 22.72 -5.73 42.57
CA ALA A 564 23.13 -5.65 43.97
C ALA A 564 22.82 -6.96 44.74
N ARG A 565 21.60 -7.50 44.61
CA ARG A 565 21.19 -8.78 45.21
C ARG A 565 22.06 -9.95 44.75
N ARG A 566 22.35 -10.04 43.47
CA ARG A 566 23.22 -11.06 42.87
C ARG A 566 24.67 -10.90 43.38
N GLY A 567 25.14 -9.66 43.51
CA GLY A 567 26.48 -9.36 44.07
C GLY A 567 26.62 -9.75 45.56
N GLU A 568 25.56 -9.59 46.36
CA GLU A 568 25.53 -10.04 47.75
C GLU A 568 25.53 -11.57 47.86
N MET A 569 24.73 -12.27 47.06
CA MET A 569 24.74 -13.74 47.00
C MET A 569 26.11 -14.29 46.60
N ASN A 570 26.82 -13.64 45.68
CA ASN A 570 28.17 -14.02 45.29
C ASN A 570 29.19 -13.79 46.41
N ARG A 571 29.06 -12.71 47.22
CA ARG A 571 29.96 -12.40 48.37
C ARG A 571 29.71 -13.27 49.59
N GLN A 572 28.46 -13.62 49.89
CA GLN A 572 28.13 -14.55 51.00
C GLN A 572 28.52 -15.99 50.67
N SER A 573 28.93 -16.25 49.47
CA SER A 573 29.26 -17.55 48.94
C SER A 573 30.76 -17.75 48.66
N ALA A 574 31.57 -16.69 48.77
CA ALA A 574 33.03 -16.70 48.71
C ALA A 574 33.64 -16.78 50.11
#